data_e24c47bee143428399ce69656af36432
#
_entry.id   e24c47bee143428399ce69656af36432
#
_cell.length_a   1.000
_cell.length_b   1.000
_cell.length_c   1.000
_cell.angle_alpha   90.00
_cell.angle_beta   90.00
_cell.angle_gamma   90.00
#
_symmetry.space_group_name_H-M   'P 1'
#
loop_
_entity.id
_entity.type
_entity.pdbx_description
1 polymer ?
#
loop_
_entity_poly.entity_id
_entity_poly.type
_entity_poly.pdbx_seq_one_letter_code
_entity_poly.pdbx_strand_id
1 'polypeptide(L)'
;DLGDAVATREVDATGLYVTPGFIDTHSHAGPGLRTEVLSEGRPLLAQGITTVLINPDGGGMVDLKDQKEQLMHHGIGVNVIQLVPHGSIRRSVMGAEDRIPTNSEMSQMLDLVKNGMGEGAFGLSSGTFYVPGSYSEPSEIEAMAKIVAQYKGIYTSHIRDESNYTVGLIRSVEEVINVARNVGLPAVVTHVKALGPPVWGYAAAVVRKIEAAREEGLEVYADQYPYLGSSTGLSAALLPRWAQAGGVDSLLNRLNRPGVREDIRMAMSDNLARRGGADRIQFRRVMFDQEVEGRLLSDVAEERGQSALEVAIDVIEKGGASIISFNMFKDDLETLMIQPWTMTSSDGGLVPWMEGIPHPRSYGAFPRKIRKYVLDDQLVGLAQAVRSMTGLPAQVFRIKDRGWLRVGAYADLLVFDLSRINDPATFTDPHQMAEGMVEVFVGGQAAMSDGEFTGVKAGQIIRRN
;
A
#
# COMPACT_ATOMS: atom_id res chain seq x y z
N ASP A 1 -17.15 30.64 9.99
CA ASP A 1 -16.80 31.94 10.55
C ASP A 1 -16.49 31.81 12.04
N LEU A 2 -15.25 32.17 12.44
CA LEU A 2 -14.81 32.09 13.84
C LEU A 2 -15.01 33.41 14.59
N GLY A 3 -15.67 34.40 13.96
CA GLY A 3 -15.91 35.70 14.57
C GLY A 3 -14.62 36.43 14.94
N ASP A 4 -14.57 36.99 16.16
CA ASP A 4 -13.42 37.75 16.68
C ASP A 4 -12.34 36.85 17.33
N ALA A 5 -12.16 35.61 16.84
CA ALA A 5 -11.13 34.71 17.38
C ALA A 5 -9.72 35.30 17.16
N VAL A 6 -8.94 35.39 18.22
CA VAL A 6 -7.55 35.82 18.15
C VAL A 6 -6.67 34.62 17.83
N ALA A 7 -5.95 34.66 16.70
CA ALA A 7 -5.02 33.61 16.29
C ALA A 7 -3.57 33.99 16.66
N THR A 8 -2.75 32.99 17.00
CA THR A 8 -1.30 33.16 17.16
C THR A 8 -0.57 33.25 15.83
N ARG A 9 -1.18 32.73 14.76
CA ARG A 9 -0.71 32.79 13.37
C ARG A 9 -1.90 32.91 12.45
N GLU A 10 -1.82 33.82 11.49
CA GLU A 10 -2.74 33.96 10.38
C GLU A 10 -2.04 33.54 9.09
N VAL A 11 -2.78 32.85 8.21
CA VAL A 11 -2.30 32.43 6.90
C VAL A 11 -3.25 33.02 5.85
N ASP A 12 -2.72 33.84 4.96
CA ASP A 12 -3.48 34.33 3.80
C ASP A 12 -3.61 33.21 2.77
N ALA A 13 -4.81 32.66 2.65
CA ALA A 13 -5.14 31.63 1.68
C ALA A 13 -5.92 32.17 0.46
N THR A 14 -5.81 33.48 0.18
CA THR A 14 -6.48 34.10 -0.96
C THR A 14 -6.03 33.46 -2.28
N GLY A 15 -7.00 32.91 -3.04
CA GLY A 15 -6.73 32.20 -4.30
C GLY A 15 -6.21 30.76 -4.14
N LEU A 16 -6.05 30.27 -2.90
CA LEU A 16 -5.60 28.93 -2.58
C LEU A 16 -6.75 28.03 -2.09
N TYR A 17 -6.50 26.75 -2.03
CA TYR A 17 -7.45 25.76 -1.52
C TYR A 17 -7.06 25.32 -0.11
N VAL A 18 -8.04 25.28 0.79
CA VAL A 18 -7.87 24.78 2.16
C VAL A 18 -8.65 23.48 2.31
N THR A 19 -7.98 22.42 2.71
CA THR A 19 -8.57 21.09 2.91
C THR A 19 -8.10 20.46 4.21
N PRO A 20 -8.76 19.40 4.72
CA PRO A 20 -8.16 18.54 5.71
C PRO A 20 -6.87 17.93 5.17
N GLY A 21 -5.94 17.56 6.06
CA GLY A 21 -4.78 16.76 5.73
C GLY A 21 -5.16 15.43 5.09
N PHE A 22 -4.41 15.01 4.09
CA PHE A 22 -4.66 13.76 3.39
C PHE A 22 -4.31 12.54 4.26
N ILE A 23 -5.08 11.46 4.09
CA ILE A 23 -4.94 10.19 4.80
C ILE A 23 -4.59 9.12 3.78
N ASP A 24 -3.38 8.58 3.87
CA ASP A 24 -2.91 7.46 3.05
C ASP A 24 -3.32 6.14 3.69
N THR A 25 -4.27 5.46 3.07
CA THR A 25 -4.89 4.24 3.61
C THR A 25 -4.04 2.99 3.44
N HIS A 26 -2.96 3.07 2.64
CA HIS A 26 -2.08 1.95 2.35
C HIS A 26 -0.65 2.45 2.12
N SER A 27 0.15 2.45 3.20
CA SER A 27 1.48 3.05 3.20
C SER A 27 2.57 2.08 3.68
N HIS A 28 3.62 1.94 2.90
CA HIS A 28 4.84 1.23 3.26
C HIS A 28 5.88 2.14 3.95
N ALA A 29 5.49 3.31 4.44
CA ALA A 29 6.38 4.28 5.07
C ALA A 29 6.92 3.84 6.45
N GLY A 30 6.29 2.85 7.09
CA GLY A 30 6.61 2.42 8.46
C GLY A 30 8.09 2.14 8.72
N PRO A 31 8.82 1.38 7.89
CA PRO A 31 10.26 1.15 8.06
C PRO A 31 11.08 2.44 8.00
N GLY A 32 10.81 3.33 7.05
CA GLY A 32 11.51 4.61 6.90
C GLY A 32 11.25 5.55 8.08
N LEU A 33 10.00 5.70 8.51
CA LEU A 33 9.63 6.56 9.64
C LEU A 33 10.31 6.19 10.97
N ARG A 34 10.83 4.97 11.11
CA ARG A 34 11.61 4.54 12.28
C ARG A 34 13.08 4.97 12.24
N THR A 35 13.55 5.50 11.11
CA THR A 35 14.93 5.98 10.96
C THR A 35 15.02 7.48 11.18
N GLU A 36 16.11 7.96 11.73
CA GLU A 36 16.33 9.38 11.98
C GLU A 36 16.19 10.23 10.70
N VAL A 37 16.78 9.75 9.60
CA VAL A 37 16.85 10.46 8.32
C VAL A 37 15.49 10.62 7.64
N LEU A 38 14.59 9.63 7.79
CA LEU A 38 13.31 9.63 7.08
C LEU A 38 12.11 9.91 7.99
N SER A 39 12.31 10.04 9.30
CA SER A 39 11.24 10.19 10.28
C SER A 39 10.41 11.47 10.13
N GLU A 40 10.97 12.52 9.51
CA GLU A 40 10.21 13.73 9.16
C GLU A 40 9.14 13.43 8.09
N GLY A 41 9.37 12.43 7.23
CA GLY A 41 8.40 12.03 6.19
C GLY A 41 8.22 13.07 5.08
N ARG A 42 9.29 13.80 4.69
CA ARG A 42 9.21 14.85 3.67
C ARG A 42 8.46 14.48 2.39
N PRO A 43 8.69 13.29 1.78
CA PRO A 43 7.92 12.90 0.60
C PRO A 43 6.41 12.74 0.85
N LEU A 44 6.00 12.43 2.07
CA LEU A 44 4.59 12.36 2.47
C LEU A 44 4.01 13.77 2.63
N LEU A 45 4.71 14.63 3.38
CA LEU A 45 4.30 16.02 3.61
C LEU A 45 4.18 16.80 2.29
N ALA A 46 5.14 16.64 1.37
CA ALA A 46 5.09 17.28 0.05
C ALA A 46 3.85 16.87 -0.77
N GLN A 47 3.30 15.68 -0.52
CA GLN A 47 2.05 15.21 -1.12
C GLN A 47 0.80 15.68 -0.35
N GLY A 48 0.96 16.39 0.77
CA GLY A 48 -0.16 16.75 1.65
C GLY A 48 -0.63 15.62 2.57
N ILE A 49 0.12 14.52 2.66
CA ILE A 49 -0.22 13.39 3.53
C ILE A 49 0.18 13.73 4.96
N THR A 50 -0.82 13.82 5.84
CA THR A 50 -0.64 14.11 7.28
C THR A 50 -0.87 12.87 8.15
N THR A 51 -1.45 11.82 7.59
CA THR A 51 -1.74 10.57 8.30
C THR A 51 -1.49 9.37 7.37
N VAL A 52 -0.80 8.35 7.87
CA VAL A 52 -0.52 7.10 7.14
C VAL A 52 -1.00 5.88 7.91
N LEU A 53 -1.58 4.90 7.20
CA LEU A 53 -1.86 3.57 7.73
C LEU A 53 -0.70 2.65 7.34
N ILE A 54 -0.01 2.09 8.34
CA ILE A 54 1.17 1.24 8.14
C ILE A 54 0.88 -0.23 8.45
N ASN A 55 1.85 -1.09 8.15
CA ASN A 55 1.75 -2.54 8.17
C ASN A 55 0.73 -3.10 7.16
N PRO A 56 0.70 -2.60 5.92
CA PRO A 56 -0.20 -3.11 4.90
C PRO A 56 0.20 -4.52 4.45
N ASP A 57 -0.60 -5.17 3.59
CA ASP A 57 -0.30 -6.44 2.91
C ASP A 57 0.05 -7.60 3.86
N GLY A 58 -0.39 -7.53 5.12
CA GLY A 58 -0.04 -8.50 6.13
C GLY A 58 1.44 -8.47 6.55
N GLY A 59 2.19 -7.45 6.14
CA GLY A 59 3.59 -7.24 6.47
C GLY A 59 3.79 -6.18 7.54
N GLY A 60 4.79 -6.35 8.40
CA GLY A 60 5.12 -5.37 9.44
C GLY A 60 5.61 -6.00 10.73
N MET A 61 5.81 -5.19 11.76
CA MET A 61 6.17 -5.69 13.09
C MET A 61 4.93 -6.31 13.77
N VAL A 62 5.13 -7.47 14.39
CA VAL A 62 4.08 -8.17 15.15
C VAL A 62 3.86 -7.48 16.50
N ASP A 63 4.95 -7.05 17.14
CA ASP A 63 4.89 -6.25 18.38
C ASP A 63 4.65 -4.77 18.03
N LEU A 64 3.39 -4.35 18.12
CA LEU A 64 2.99 -2.98 17.80
C LEU A 64 3.40 -1.97 18.88
N LYS A 65 3.63 -2.42 20.11
CA LYS A 65 4.15 -1.57 21.17
C LYS A 65 5.60 -1.21 20.90
N ASP A 66 6.45 -2.18 20.59
CA ASP A 66 7.83 -1.95 20.19
C ASP A 66 7.91 -1.10 18.91
N GLN A 67 7.07 -1.38 17.91
CA GLN A 67 6.99 -0.54 16.71
C GLN A 67 6.68 0.93 17.04
N LYS A 68 5.75 1.19 17.96
CA LYS A 68 5.42 2.55 18.42
C LYS A 68 6.62 3.21 19.10
N GLU A 69 7.32 2.49 19.98
CA GLU A 69 8.51 3.00 20.66
C GLU A 69 9.60 3.39 19.65
N GLN A 70 9.84 2.54 18.63
CA GLN A 70 10.80 2.82 17.57
C GLN A 70 10.40 4.04 16.71
N LEU A 71 9.11 4.15 16.34
CA LEU A 71 8.59 5.31 15.58
C LEU A 71 8.75 6.62 16.35
N MET A 72 8.48 6.61 17.65
CA MET A 72 8.55 7.82 18.48
C MET A 72 9.97 8.18 18.93
N HIS A 73 10.95 7.28 18.74
CA HIS A 73 12.33 7.51 19.19
C HIS A 73 12.96 8.76 18.61
N HIS A 74 12.76 9.01 17.31
CA HIS A 74 13.24 10.20 16.63
C HIS A 74 12.15 11.28 16.43
N GLY A 75 10.92 11.00 16.89
CA GLY A 75 9.73 11.75 16.50
C GLY A 75 9.37 11.51 15.02
N ILE A 76 8.13 11.75 14.65
CA ILE A 76 7.60 11.53 13.29
C ILE A 76 6.91 12.79 12.76
N GLY A 77 7.06 13.09 11.46
CA GLY A 77 6.45 14.27 10.85
C GLY A 77 4.97 14.11 10.54
N VAL A 78 4.48 12.88 10.35
CA VAL A 78 3.08 12.56 10.04
C VAL A 78 2.45 11.66 11.10
N ASN A 79 1.13 11.69 11.24
CA ASN A 79 0.41 10.77 12.11
C ASN A 79 0.47 9.34 11.57
N VAL A 80 0.53 8.35 12.45
CA VAL A 80 0.61 6.94 12.10
C VAL A 80 -0.54 6.16 12.74
N ILE A 81 -1.19 5.34 11.93
CA ILE A 81 -2.18 4.33 12.33
C ILE A 81 -1.57 2.96 12.05
N GLN A 82 -1.60 2.06 13.03
CA GLN A 82 -1.06 0.71 12.90
C GLN A 82 -2.16 -0.30 12.56
N LEU A 83 -1.83 -1.26 11.67
CA LEU A 83 -2.62 -2.46 11.43
C LEU A 83 -1.89 -3.69 11.97
N VAL A 84 -2.64 -4.71 12.36
CA VAL A 84 -2.11 -6.02 12.77
C VAL A 84 -1.74 -6.82 11.52
N PRO A 85 -0.48 -7.25 11.33
CA PRO A 85 -0.01 -7.85 10.08
C PRO A 85 -0.17 -9.38 10.08
N HIS A 86 -1.20 -9.92 9.41
CA HIS A 86 -1.48 -11.36 9.32
C HIS A 86 -0.28 -12.20 8.86
N GLY A 87 0.36 -11.83 7.75
CA GLY A 87 1.46 -12.62 7.17
C GLY A 87 2.69 -12.66 8.08
N SER A 88 3.00 -11.57 8.81
CA SER A 88 4.06 -11.53 9.79
C SER A 88 3.74 -12.38 11.02
N ILE A 89 2.49 -12.36 11.49
CA ILE A 89 2.02 -13.24 12.58
C ILE A 89 2.15 -14.71 12.15
N ARG A 90 1.64 -15.06 10.96
CA ARG A 90 1.76 -16.42 10.45
C ARG A 90 3.23 -16.87 10.35
N ARG A 91 4.10 -16.00 9.85
CA ARG A 91 5.54 -16.26 9.76
C ARG A 91 6.18 -16.46 11.11
N SER A 92 5.81 -15.70 12.13
CA SER A 92 6.38 -15.82 13.47
C SER A 92 6.01 -17.13 14.17
N VAL A 93 4.83 -17.69 13.86
CA VAL A 93 4.31 -18.92 14.49
C VAL A 93 4.66 -20.18 13.66
N MET A 94 4.57 -20.09 12.33
CA MET A 94 4.66 -21.26 11.44
C MET A 94 5.83 -21.19 10.44
N GLY A 95 6.59 -20.07 10.39
CA GLY A 95 7.56 -19.87 9.33
C GLY A 95 6.93 -19.69 7.96
N ALA A 96 7.52 -20.29 6.93
CA ALA A 96 7.01 -20.26 5.55
C ALA A 96 6.40 -21.61 5.12
N GLU A 97 5.81 -22.35 6.06
CA GLU A 97 5.21 -23.65 5.79
C GLU A 97 3.91 -23.53 4.99
N ASP A 98 3.79 -24.38 3.95
CA ASP A 98 2.59 -24.52 3.12
C ASP A 98 1.67 -25.59 3.70
N ARG A 99 0.99 -25.25 4.79
CA ARG A 99 0.01 -26.11 5.47
C ARG A 99 -0.94 -25.27 6.32
N ILE A 100 -2.06 -25.86 6.71
CA ILE A 100 -2.94 -25.26 7.70
C ILE A 100 -2.29 -25.25 9.09
N PRO A 101 -2.59 -24.25 9.95
CA PRO A 101 -2.12 -24.23 11.33
C PRO A 101 -2.75 -25.36 12.15
N THR A 102 -1.99 -25.90 13.11
CA THR A 102 -2.55 -26.70 14.19
C THR A 102 -3.40 -25.85 15.11
N ASN A 103 -4.23 -26.47 15.95
CA ASN A 103 -5.05 -25.74 16.93
C ASN A 103 -4.19 -24.86 17.86
N SER A 104 -3.00 -25.34 18.26
CA SER A 104 -2.07 -24.59 19.11
C SER A 104 -1.49 -23.37 18.38
N GLU A 105 -1.08 -23.53 17.12
CA GLU A 105 -0.57 -22.43 16.29
C GLU A 105 -1.65 -21.40 16.02
N MET A 106 -2.86 -21.85 15.70
CA MET A 106 -4.01 -20.94 15.52
C MET A 106 -4.29 -20.15 16.80
N SER A 107 -4.29 -20.79 17.97
CA SER A 107 -4.47 -20.08 19.24
C SER A 107 -3.41 -19.01 19.46
N GLN A 108 -2.12 -19.33 19.18
CA GLN A 108 -1.02 -18.36 19.29
C GLN A 108 -1.23 -17.17 18.33
N MET A 109 -1.62 -17.44 17.09
CA MET A 109 -1.89 -16.37 16.12
C MET A 109 -3.06 -15.47 16.57
N LEU A 110 -4.13 -16.05 17.10
CA LEU A 110 -5.28 -15.30 17.62
C LEU A 110 -4.90 -14.43 18.84
N ASP A 111 -4.03 -14.92 19.71
CA ASP A 111 -3.53 -14.16 20.86
C ASP A 111 -2.68 -12.96 20.38
N LEU A 112 -1.84 -13.13 19.34
CA LEU A 112 -1.08 -12.04 18.75
C LEU A 112 -1.98 -10.97 18.12
N VAL A 113 -3.06 -11.37 17.43
CA VAL A 113 -4.07 -10.42 16.92
C VAL A 113 -4.72 -9.67 18.07
N LYS A 114 -5.14 -10.37 19.12
CA LYS A 114 -5.76 -9.77 20.31
C LYS A 114 -4.84 -8.76 20.99
N ASN A 115 -3.54 -9.09 21.11
CA ASN A 115 -2.54 -8.20 21.68
C ASN A 115 -2.40 -6.93 20.82
N GLY A 116 -2.23 -7.06 19.49
CA GLY A 116 -2.13 -5.92 18.60
C GLY A 116 -3.36 -5.01 18.62
N MET A 117 -4.56 -5.60 18.68
CA MET A 117 -5.80 -4.81 18.84
C MET A 117 -5.87 -4.11 20.20
N GLY A 118 -5.39 -4.76 21.27
CA GLY A 118 -5.27 -4.18 22.62
C GLY A 118 -4.30 -3.00 22.68
N GLU A 119 -3.26 -3.01 21.85
CA GLU A 119 -2.32 -1.88 21.67
C GLU A 119 -2.91 -0.71 20.91
N GLY A 120 -4.13 -0.82 20.40
CA GLY A 120 -4.86 0.25 19.72
C GLY A 120 -4.76 0.23 18.21
N ALA A 121 -4.46 -0.92 17.60
CA ALA A 121 -4.52 -1.09 16.15
C ALA A 121 -5.93 -0.86 15.60
N PHE A 122 -6.01 -0.42 14.35
CA PHE A 122 -7.29 -0.13 13.70
C PHE A 122 -7.92 -1.35 13.03
N GLY A 123 -7.16 -2.40 12.80
CA GLY A 123 -7.67 -3.59 12.15
C GLY A 123 -6.58 -4.61 11.80
N LEU A 124 -6.97 -5.58 10.99
CA LEU A 124 -6.11 -6.61 10.44
C LEU A 124 -5.76 -6.29 9.00
N SER A 125 -4.49 -6.39 8.63
CA SER A 125 -4.05 -6.41 7.24
C SER A 125 -3.65 -7.82 6.83
N SER A 126 -3.98 -8.24 5.60
CA SER A 126 -3.49 -9.46 5.01
C SER A 126 -2.90 -9.22 3.62
N GLY A 127 -1.98 -10.09 3.21
CA GLY A 127 -1.46 -10.16 1.86
C GLY A 127 -1.48 -11.62 1.42
N THR A 128 -2.64 -12.08 0.99
CA THR A 128 -2.86 -13.47 0.59
C THR A 128 -2.25 -13.81 -0.77
N PHE A 129 -1.63 -12.86 -1.43
CA PHE A 129 -0.74 -13.05 -2.57
C PHE A 129 0.67 -13.48 -2.16
N TYR A 130 1.17 -12.98 -1.03
CA TYR A 130 2.55 -13.16 -0.57
C TYR A 130 2.72 -14.37 0.35
N VAL A 131 3.88 -15.05 0.26
CA VAL A 131 4.25 -16.12 1.19
C VAL A 131 4.64 -15.50 2.55
N PRO A 132 4.12 -16.01 3.70
CA PRO A 132 3.30 -17.22 3.86
C PRO A 132 1.78 -16.98 3.83
N GLY A 133 1.31 -15.74 3.67
CA GLY A 133 -0.13 -15.42 3.64
C GLY A 133 -0.89 -16.17 2.54
N SER A 134 -0.22 -16.48 1.41
CA SER A 134 -0.80 -17.22 0.29
C SER A 134 -1.17 -18.68 0.61
N TYR A 135 -0.62 -19.23 1.69
CA TYR A 135 -0.92 -20.58 2.16
C TYR A 135 -2.09 -20.62 3.16
N SER A 136 -2.62 -19.47 3.54
CA SER A 136 -3.76 -19.41 4.45
C SER A 136 -5.07 -19.77 3.75
N GLU A 137 -5.89 -20.55 4.43
CA GLU A 137 -7.27 -20.77 4.05
C GLU A 137 -8.15 -19.57 4.45
N PRO A 138 -9.28 -19.32 3.78
CA PRO A 138 -10.21 -18.25 4.16
C PRO A 138 -10.65 -18.32 5.64
N SER A 139 -10.82 -19.52 6.18
CA SER A 139 -11.18 -19.76 7.58
C SER A 139 -10.16 -19.23 8.59
N GLU A 140 -8.86 -19.22 8.26
CA GLU A 140 -7.81 -18.63 9.08
C GLU A 140 -7.98 -17.11 9.18
N ILE A 141 -8.19 -16.45 8.04
CA ILE A 141 -8.44 -15.00 7.97
C ILE A 141 -9.72 -14.64 8.74
N GLU A 142 -10.80 -15.40 8.55
CA GLU A 142 -12.07 -15.16 9.25
C GLU A 142 -11.94 -15.32 10.77
N ALA A 143 -11.16 -16.31 11.24
CA ALA A 143 -10.93 -16.50 12.66
C ALA A 143 -10.21 -15.31 13.29
N MET A 144 -9.19 -14.77 12.62
CA MET A 144 -8.49 -13.56 13.06
C MET A 144 -9.39 -12.31 12.97
N ALA A 145 -10.14 -12.15 11.88
CA ALA A 145 -11.07 -11.05 11.68
C ALA A 145 -12.18 -11.02 12.75
N LYS A 146 -12.63 -12.18 13.27
CA LYS A 146 -13.57 -12.25 14.39
C LYS A 146 -13.03 -11.61 15.68
N ILE A 147 -11.72 -11.75 15.94
CA ILE A 147 -11.09 -11.01 17.06
C ILE A 147 -11.14 -9.51 16.79
N VAL A 148 -10.78 -9.08 15.57
CA VAL A 148 -10.78 -7.67 15.18
C VAL A 148 -12.18 -7.04 15.29
N ALA A 149 -13.23 -7.78 14.92
CA ALA A 149 -14.61 -7.33 15.02
C ALA A 149 -15.03 -7.03 16.48
N GLN A 150 -14.52 -7.77 17.48
CA GLN A 150 -14.77 -7.49 18.90
C GLN A 150 -14.28 -6.09 19.32
N TYR A 151 -13.23 -5.61 18.66
CA TYR A 151 -12.70 -4.26 18.83
C TYR A 151 -13.31 -3.24 17.86
N LYS A 152 -14.37 -3.62 17.12
CA LYS A 152 -14.96 -2.81 16.03
C LYS A 152 -13.94 -2.39 14.94
N GLY A 153 -12.90 -3.18 14.74
CA GLY A 153 -11.83 -2.94 13.77
C GLY A 153 -12.26 -3.18 12.33
N ILE A 154 -11.30 -3.06 11.41
CA ILE A 154 -11.50 -3.20 9.98
C ILE A 154 -10.57 -4.28 9.42
N TYR A 155 -10.93 -4.89 8.30
CA TYR A 155 -10.08 -5.80 7.55
C TYR A 155 -9.61 -5.14 6.27
N THR A 156 -8.31 -5.23 5.94
CA THR A 156 -7.72 -4.77 4.68
C THR A 156 -6.94 -5.89 4.03
N SER A 157 -7.00 -6.02 2.72
CA SER A 157 -6.35 -7.12 2.02
C SER A 157 -5.74 -6.74 0.70
N HIS A 158 -4.41 -7.00 0.57
CA HIS A 158 -3.85 -7.37 -0.71
C HIS A 158 -4.42 -8.74 -1.07
N ILE A 159 -5.29 -8.79 -2.05
CA ILE A 159 -6.06 -9.97 -2.41
C ILE A 159 -5.17 -11.11 -2.93
N ARG A 160 -5.68 -12.35 -2.86
CA ARG A 160 -4.93 -13.56 -3.22
C ARG A 160 -4.43 -13.57 -4.66
N ASP A 161 -5.19 -12.98 -5.56
CA ASP A 161 -4.88 -12.96 -6.99
C ASP A 161 -5.46 -11.70 -7.65
N GLU A 162 -4.60 -10.86 -8.15
CA GLU A 162 -4.97 -9.66 -8.91
C GLU A 162 -5.04 -9.92 -10.42
N SER A 163 -4.81 -11.18 -10.84
CA SER A 163 -4.75 -11.65 -12.21
C SER A 163 -5.47 -13.00 -12.36
N ASN A 164 -4.74 -14.01 -12.84
CA ASN A 164 -5.17 -15.41 -12.98
C ASN A 164 -4.05 -16.40 -12.61
N TYR A 165 -3.28 -16.07 -11.56
CA TYR A 165 -2.21 -16.94 -11.04
C TYR A 165 -2.77 -18.20 -10.38
N THR A 166 -3.89 -18.06 -9.66
CA THR A 166 -4.50 -19.10 -8.82
C THR A 166 -6.02 -19.09 -8.94
N VAL A 167 -6.72 -18.40 -8.04
CA VAL A 167 -8.20 -18.36 -7.98
C VAL A 167 -8.80 -17.30 -8.91
N GLY A 168 -7.98 -16.37 -9.39
CA GLY A 168 -8.38 -15.27 -10.26
C GLY A 168 -8.90 -14.05 -9.50
N LEU A 169 -8.87 -12.89 -10.18
CA LEU A 169 -9.20 -11.59 -9.63
C LEU A 169 -10.58 -11.54 -8.94
N ILE A 170 -11.62 -12.00 -9.63
CA ILE A 170 -13.00 -11.86 -9.13
C ILE A 170 -13.25 -12.70 -7.87
N ARG A 171 -12.72 -13.94 -7.81
CA ARG A 171 -12.85 -14.76 -6.61
C ARG A 171 -12.04 -14.19 -5.44
N SER A 172 -10.90 -13.58 -5.71
CA SER A 172 -10.10 -12.94 -4.67
C SER A 172 -10.81 -11.72 -4.07
N VAL A 173 -11.53 -10.94 -4.86
CA VAL A 173 -12.40 -9.87 -4.36
C VAL A 173 -13.56 -10.48 -3.54
N GLU A 174 -14.13 -11.59 -4.00
CA GLU A 174 -15.17 -12.31 -3.27
C GLU A 174 -14.71 -12.85 -1.91
N GLU A 175 -13.43 -13.29 -1.78
CA GLU A 175 -12.85 -13.68 -0.47
C GLU A 175 -12.92 -12.52 0.53
N VAL A 176 -12.57 -11.30 0.14
CA VAL A 176 -12.66 -10.11 1.00
C VAL A 176 -14.11 -9.78 1.37
N ILE A 177 -15.02 -9.82 0.40
CA ILE A 177 -16.45 -9.62 0.63
C ILE A 177 -17.01 -10.66 1.62
N ASN A 178 -16.58 -11.92 1.50
CA ASN A 178 -17.02 -12.98 2.39
C ASN A 178 -16.53 -12.80 3.82
N VAL A 179 -15.32 -12.25 4.04
CA VAL A 179 -14.88 -11.86 5.39
C VAL A 179 -15.81 -10.79 5.96
N ALA A 180 -16.16 -9.74 5.18
CA ALA A 180 -17.13 -8.74 5.62
C ALA A 180 -18.49 -9.35 5.97
N ARG A 181 -19.00 -10.25 5.12
CA ARG A 181 -20.30 -10.92 5.30
C ARG A 181 -20.32 -11.85 6.50
N ASN A 182 -19.32 -12.71 6.64
CA ASN A 182 -19.30 -13.77 7.65
C ASN A 182 -18.92 -13.24 9.05
N VAL A 183 -18.19 -12.13 9.11
CA VAL A 183 -17.67 -11.57 10.37
C VAL A 183 -18.42 -10.30 10.80
N GLY A 184 -19.01 -9.56 9.87
CA GLY A 184 -19.77 -8.35 10.17
C GLY A 184 -18.88 -7.13 10.48
N LEU A 185 -17.75 -6.99 9.76
CA LEU A 185 -16.86 -5.84 9.88
C LEU A 185 -16.61 -5.17 8.52
N PRO A 186 -16.21 -3.88 8.49
CA PRO A 186 -15.81 -3.25 7.24
C PRO A 186 -14.60 -3.92 6.62
N ALA A 187 -14.58 -4.05 5.29
CA ALA A 187 -13.46 -4.62 4.56
C ALA A 187 -13.00 -3.74 3.38
N VAL A 188 -11.71 -3.71 3.13
CA VAL A 188 -11.07 -2.94 2.06
C VAL A 188 -10.30 -3.87 1.15
N VAL A 189 -10.64 -3.85 -0.14
CA VAL A 189 -9.80 -4.40 -1.22
C VAL A 189 -8.70 -3.37 -1.49
N THR A 190 -7.48 -3.62 -1.01
CA THR A 190 -6.41 -2.62 -1.08
C THR A 190 -5.81 -2.53 -2.48
N HIS A 191 -5.33 -1.33 -2.85
CA HIS A 191 -4.70 -1.00 -4.15
C HIS A 191 -5.33 -1.75 -5.33
N VAL A 192 -6.67 -1.76 -5.37
CA VAL A 192 -7.47 -2.57 -6.32
C VAL A 192 -7.05 -2.33 -7.77
N LYS A 193 -6.78 -3.41 -8.48
CA LYS A 193 -6.36 -3.39 -9.88
C LYS A 193 -6.66 -4.70 -10.62
N ALA A 194 -6.76 -4.62 -11.94
CA ALA A 194 -6.68 -5.77 -12.83
C ALA A 194 -5.24 -5.87 -13.36
N LEU A 195 -4.49 -6.87 -12.92
CA LEU A 195 -3.05 -6.95 -13.10
C LEU A 195 -2.68 -7.91 -14.26
N GLY A 196 -2.25 -7.33 -15.36
CA GLY A 196 -1.75 -8.03 -16.54
C GLY A 196 -2.80 -8.31 -17.61
N PRO A 197 -2.36 -8.53 -18.87
CA PRO A 197 -3.21 -8.67 -20.04
C PRO A 197 -4.37 -9.67 -19.90
N PRO A 198 -4.21 -10.81 -19.19
CA PRO A 198 -5.31 -11.79 -19.08
C PRO A 198 -6.58 -11.28 -18.40
N VAL A 199 -6.48 -10.19 -17.62
CA VAL A 199 -7.62 -9.66 -16.84
C VAL A 199 -7.91 -8.18 -17.12
N TRP A 200 -7.27 -7.59 -18.12
CA TRP A 200 -7.63 -6.24 -18.56
C TRP A 200 -9.09 -6.19 -19.00
N GLY A 201 -9.80 -5.14 -18.59
CA GLY A 201 -11.25 -4.98 -18.78
C GLY A 201 -12.10 -5.58 -17.65
N TYR A 202 -11.49 -6.20 -16.61
CA TYR A 202 -12.26 -6.81 -15.51
C TYR A 202 -12.68 -5.82 -14.42
N ALA A 203 -12.24 -4.56 -14.47
CA ALA A 203 -12.64 -3.56 -13.49
C ALA A 203 -14.16 -3.43 -13.35
N ALA A 204 -14.90 -3.46 -14.45
CA ALA A 204 -16.36 -3.42 -14.42
C ALA A 204 -16.98 -4.62 -13.68
N ALA A 205 -16.35 -5.79 -13.71
CA ALA A 205 -16.81 -6.96 -12.97
C ALA A 205 -16.49 -6.83 -11.46
N VAL A 206 -15.32 -6.25 -11.12
CA VAL A 206 -14.96 -5.91 -9.73
C VAL A 206 -15.96 -4.90 -9.16
N VAL A 207 -16.27 -3.84 -9.90
CA VAL A 207 -17.27 -2.83 -9.49
C VAL A 207 -18.61 -3.49 -9.19
N ARG A 208 -19.16 -4.28 -10.12
CA ARG A 208 -20.44 -4.98 -9.89
C ARG A 208 -20.43 -5.87 -8.65
N LYS A 209 -19.29 -6.55 -8.35
CA LYS A 209 -19.17 -7.40 -7.14
C LYS A 209 -19.20 -6.57 -5.86
N ILE A 210 -18.47 -5.48 -5.83
CA ILE A 210 -18.42 -4.59 -4.64
C ILE A 210 -19.78 -3.90 -4.47
N GLU A 211 -20.40 -3.39 -5.54
CA GLU A 211 -21.71 -2.73 -5.47
C GLU A 211 -22.79 -3.68 -4.98
N ALA A 212 -22.87 -4.91 -5.52
CA ALA A 212 -23.81 -5.93 -5.06
C ALA A 212 -23.65 -6.22 -3.56
N ALA A 213 -22.42 -6.35 -3.06
CA ALA A 213 -22.15 -6.53 -1.63
C ALA A 213 -22.60 -5.30 -0.80
N ARG A 214 -22.43 -4.10 -1.33
CA ARG A 214 -22.88 -2.87 -0.67
C ARG A 214 -24.41 -2.72 -0.68
N GLU A 215 -25.10 -3.19 -1.73
CA GLU A 215 -26.56 -3.28 -1.80
C GLU A 215 -27.12 -4.27 -0.77
N GLU A 216 -26.37 -5.34 -0.43
CA GLU A 216 -26.66 -6.23 0.71
C GLU A 216 -26.47 -5.55 2.08
N GLY A 217 -25.97 -4.31 2.13
CA GLY A 217 -25.69 -3.57 3.36
C GLY A 217 -24.29 -3.80 3.93
N LEU A 218 -23.39 -4.48 3.20
CA LEU A 218 -22.02 -4.72 3.66
C LEU A 218 -21.16 -3.47 3.50
N GLU A 219 -20.28 -3.22 4.47
CA GLU A 219 -19.30 -2.12 4.44
C GLU A 219 -18.05 -2.57 3.67
N VAL A 220 -18.13 -2.65 2.34
CA VAL A 220 -17.01 -3.01 1.46
C VAL A 220 -16.52 -1.79 0.71
N TYR A 221 -15.21 -1.57 0.72
CA TYR A 221 -14.52 -0.42 0.11
C TYR A 221 -13.28 -0.90 -0.64
N ALA A 222 -12.64 0.02 -1.35
CA ALA A 222 -11.32 -0.21 -1.94
C ALA A 222 -10.44 1.03 -1.77
N ASP A 223 -9.13 0.87 -1.97
CA ASP A 223 -8.23 1.98 -2.22
C ASP A 223 -7.42 1.76 -3.51
N GLN A 224 -6.81 2.81 -4.03
CA GLN A 224 -6.10 2.77 -5.30
C GLN A 224 -5.06 3.88 -5.38
N TYR A 225 -3.90 3.57 -5.98
CA TYR A 225 -2.91 4.58 -6.39
C TYR A 225 -3.04 4.90 -7.90
N PRO A 226 -2.74 6.16 -8.32
CA PRO A 226 -3.05 6.64 -9.67
C PRO A 226 -1.93 6.41 -10.70
N TYR A 227 -1.37 5.19 -10.77
CA TYR A 227 -0.30 4.81 -11.70
C TYR A 227 -0.60 3.50 -12.42
N LEU A 228 -0.05 3.33 -13.63
CA LEU A 228 -0.22 2.12 -14.46
C LEU A 228 0.89 1.06 -14.25
N GLY A 229 1.85 1.35 -13.39
CA GLY A 229 2.87 0.40 -12.94
C GLY A 229 2.52 -0.15 -11.55
N SER A 230 2.73 -1.43 -11.34
CA SER A 230 2.70 -2.06 -10.01
C SER A 230 4.14 -2.29 -9.51
N SER A 231 4.34 -2.41 -8.20
CA SER A 231 5.66 -2.73 -7.65
C SER A 231 5.58 -3.85 -6.61
N THR A 232 6.51 -4.80 -6.71
CA THR A 232 6.62 -5.94 -5.78
C THR A 232 8.03 -6.54 -5.84
N GLY A 233 8.28 -7.62 -5.08
CA GLY A 233 9.50 -8.41 -5.21
C GLY A 233 9.49 -9.32 -6.44
N LEU A 234 10.65 -9.49 -7.09
CA LEU A 234 10.82 -10.38 -8.26
C LEU A 234 10.38 -11.81 -7.97
N SER A 235 10.72 -12.33 -6.78
CA SER A 235 10.30 -13.66 -6.32
C SER A 235 8.78 -13.78 -6.20
N ALA A 236 8.12 -12.77 -5.62
CA ALA A 236 6.66 -12.74 -5.51
C ALA A 236 5.95 -12.65 -6.87
N ALA A 237 6.58 -11.94 -7.82
CA ALA A 237 6.05 -11.75 -9.15
C ALA A 237 6.14 -13.01 -10.03
N LEU A 238 7.27 -13.73 -9.98
CA LEU A 238 7.58 -14.76 -10.95
C LEU A 238 7.61 -16.18 -10.39
N LEU A 239 8.05 -16.40 -9.14
CA LEU A 239 8.11 -17.76 -8.59
C LEU A 239 6.71 -18.34 -8.32
N PRO A 240 6.48 -19.61 -8.63
CA PRO A 240 5.26 -20.28 -8.16
C PRO A 240 5.28 -20.40 -6.62
N ARG A 241 4.11 -20.33 -5.99
CA ARG A 241 4.00 -20.33 -4.52
C ARG A 241 4.63 -21.54 -3.86
N TRP A 242 4.40 -22.74 -4.44
CA TRP A 242 4.95 -23.99 -3.93
C TRP A 242 6.49 -24.02 -3.86
N ALA A 243 7.17 -23.31 -4.78
CA ALA A 243 8.63 -23.24 -4.80
C ALA A 243 9.20 -22.47 -3.59
N GLN A 244 8.41 -21.57 -3.00
CA GLN A 244 8.79 -20.71 -1.88
C GLN A 244 8.47 -21.34 -0.50
N ALA A 245 7.77 -22.49 -0.46
CA ALA A 245 7.45 -23.20 0.78
C ALA A 245 8.71 -23.62 1.54
N GLY A 246 8.73 -23.40 2.86
CA GLY A 246 9.89 -23.65 3.72
C GLY A 246 10.96 -22.54 3.68
N GLY A 247 10.73 -21.44 2.94
CA GLY A 247 11.62 -20.28 2.92
C GLY A 247 12.77 -20.36 1.92
N VAL A 248 13.73 -19.43 2.08
CA VAL A 248 14.81 -19.18 1.10
C VAL A 248 15.71 -20.41 0.92
N ASP A 249 16.15 -21.04 2.00
CA ASP A 249 17.03 -22.24 1.92
C ASP A 249 16.36 -23.38 1.16
N SER A 250 15.06 -23.58 1.40
CA SER A 250 14.27 -24.59 0.69
C SER A 250 14.11 -24.26 -0.79
N LEU A 251 13.94 -22.99 -1.15
CA LEU A 251 13.90 -22.50 -2.53
C LEU A 251 15.25 -22.79 -3.24
N LEU A 252 16.36 -22.38 -2.63
CA LEU A 252 17.71 -22.60 -3.20
C LEU A 252 18.00 -24.10 -3.39
N ASN A 253 17.63 -24.94 -2.42
CA ASN A 253 17.73 -26.39 -2.54
C ASN A 253 16.89 -26.96 -3.71
N ARG A 254 15.70 -26.39 -3.99
CA ARG A 254 14.87 -26.76 -5.15
C ARG A 254 15.53 -26.35 -6.46
N LEU A 255 16.05 -25.12 -6.54
CA LEU A 255 16.75 -24.60 -7.71
C LEU A 255 18.04 -25.39 -8.04
N ASN A 256 18.69 -25.98 -7.05
CA ASN A 256 19.85 -26.84 -7.25
C ASN A 256 19.53 -28.25 -7.79
N ARG A 257 18.25 -28.63 -7.92
CA ARG A 257 17.82 -29.92 -8.48
C ARG A 257 17.33 -29.74 -9.91
N PRO A 258 18.05 -30.26 -10.95
CA PRO A 258 17.78 -29.93 -12.37
C PRO A 258 16.32 -30.09 -12.80
N GLY A 259 15.65 -31.19 -12.46
CA GLY A 259 14.25 -31.41 -12.80
C GLY A 259 13.31 -30.40 -12.17
N VAL A 260 13.52 -30.12 -10.86
CA VAL A 260 12.70 -29.14 -10.11
C VAL A 260 12.96 -27.71 -10.58
N ARG A 261 14.23 -27.38 -10.92
CA ARG A 261 14.57 -26.09 -11.53
C ARG A 261 13.81 -25.86 -12.84
N GLU A 262 13.69 -26.90 -13.67
CA GLU A 262 12.94 -26.79 -14.92
C GLU A 262 11.44 -26.60 -14.68
N ASP A 263 10.84 -27.29 -13.71
CA ASP A 263 9.44 -27.08 -13.32
C ASP A 263 9.21 -25.65 -12.83
N ILE A 264 10.14 -25.11 -12.03
CA ILE A 264 10.10 -23.71 -11.57
C ILE A 264 10.22 -22.77 -12.77
N ARG A 265 11.15 -23.02 -13.69
CA ARG A 265 11.37 -22.19 -14.88
C ARG A 265 10.13 -22.13 -15.79
N MET A 266 9.47 -23.27 -16.00
CA MET A 266 8.21 -23.33 -16.77
C MET A 266 7.11 -22.49 -16.09
N ALA A 267 6.92 -22.66 -14.79
CA ALA A 267 5.93 -21.87 -14.04
C ALA A 267 6.27 -20.35 -14.04
N MET A 268 7.55 -19.99 -13.97
CA MET A 268 8.01 -18.61 -14.10
C MET A 268 7.74 -18.05 -15.50
N SER A 269 7.84 -18.86 -16.54
CA SER A 269 7.49 -18.45 -17.92
C SER A 269 6.02 -18.04 -18.02
N ASP A 270 5.13 -18.84 -17.45
CA ASP A 270 3.71 -18.51 -17.40
C ASP A 270 3.44 -17.22 -16.61
N ASN A 271 4.11 -17.06 -15.45
CA ASN A 271 3.96 -15.87 -14.62
C ASN A 271 4.52 -14.61 -15.31
N LEU A 272 5.61 -14.74 -16.06
CA LEU A 272 6.17 -13.66 -16.88
C LEU A 272 5.19 -13.24 -17.99
N ALA A 273 4.60 -14.23 -18.67
CA ALA A 273 3.58 -13.97 -19.70
C ALA A 273 2.33 -13.28 -19.12
N ARG A 274 1.88 -13.68 -17.90
CA ARG A 274 0.76 -13.01 -17.19
C ARG A 274 1.05 -11.54 -16.92
N ARG A 275 2.31 -11.17 -16.74
CA ARG A 275 2.75 -9.77 -16.54
C ARG A 275 2.96 -9.00 -17.84
N GLY A 276 2.82 -9.64 -18.98
CA GLY A 276 2.94 -9.04 -20.31
C GLY A 276 4.34 -9.12 -20.93
N GLY A 277 5.31 -9.81 -20.28
CA GLY A 277 6.65 -10.02 -20.81
C GLY A 277 7.77 -9.31 -20.05
N ALA A 278 9.00 -9.58 -20.42
CA ALA A 278 10.21 -9.06 -19.77
C ALA A 278 10.44 -7.56 -20.04
N ASP A 279 9.95 -7.06 -21.15
CA ASP A 279 9.94 -5.64 -21.56
C ASP A 279 9.00 -4.76 -20.71
N ARG A 280 8.22 -5.37 -19.84
CA ARG A 280 7.32 -4.71 -18.88
C ARG A 280 7.76 -4.82 -17.44
N ILE A 281 8.96 -5.35 -17.17
CA ILE A 281 9.53 -5.48 -15.83
C ILE A 281 10.79 -4.62 -15.72
N GLN A 282 10.79 -3.64 -14.84
CA GLN A 282 11.92 -2.77 -14.54
C GLN A 282 12.48 -3.12 -13.16
N PHE A 283 13.80 -3.27 -13.05
CA PHE A 283 14.48 -3.42 -11.76
C PHE A 283 14.42 -2.12 -10.97
N ARG A 284 13.92 -2.17 -9.75
CA ARG A 284 13.78 -1.02 -8.85
C ARG A 284 14.92 -0.94 -7.83
N ARG A 285 15.27 -2.07 -7.25
CA ARG A 285 16.35 -2.20 -6.26
C ARG A 285 16.96 -3.59 -6.35
N VAL A 286 18.28 -3.64 -6.55
CA VAL A 286 19.06 -4.88 -6.62
C VAL A 286 20.34 -4.69 -5.81
N MET A 287 20.35 -5.13 -4.55
CA MET A 287 21.39 -4.81 -3.57
C MET A 287 22.81 -5.24 -3.98
N PHE A 288 22.92 -6.33 -4.73
CA PHE A 288 24.19 -6.89 -5.17
C PHE A 288 24.61 -6.44 -6.57
N ASP A 289 23.74 -5.73 -7.31
CA ASP A 289 24.00 -5.29 -8.69
C ASP A 289 23.18 -4.02 -8.99
N GLN A 290 23.67 -2.90 -8.49
CA GLN A 290 22.96 -1.61 -8.64
C GLN A 290 22.97 -1.07 -10.08
N GLU A 291 23.86 -1.57 -10.95
CA GLU A 291 23.96 -1.13 -12.35
C GLU A 291 22.73 -1.51 -13.19
N VAL A 292 21.96 -2.51 -12.74
CA VAL A 292 20.71 -2.91 -13.41
C VAL A 292 19.49 -2.13 -12.91
N GLU A 293 19.62 -1.33 -11.86
CA GLU A 293 18.50 -0.54 -11.32
C GLU A 293 18.02 0.49 -12.37
N GLY A 294 16.71 0.59 -12.58
CA GLY A 294 16.10 1.41 -13.62
C GLY A 294 16.00 0.75 -15.00
N ARG A 295 16.66 -0.38 -15.22
CA ARG A 295 16.66 -1.09 -16.51
C ARG A 295 15.57 -2.14 -16.61
N LEU A 296 15.13 -2.43 -17.81
CA LEU A 296 14.18 -3.50 -18.07
C LEU A 296 14.86 -4.88 -18.00
N LEU A 297 14.11 -5.88 -17.58
CA LEU A 297 14.57 -7.28 -17.54
C LEU A 297 14.96 -7.77 -18.94
N SER A 298 14.25 -7.32 -20.00
CA SER A 298 14.59 -7.61 -21.40
C SER A 298 15.98 -7.09 -21.77
N ASP A 299 16.30 -5.85 -21.41
CA ASP A 299 17.55 -5.19 -21.80
C ASP A 299 18.76 -5.82 -21.09
N VAL A 300 18.59 -6.16 -19.81
CA VAL A 300 19.61 -6.88 -19.03
C VAL A 300 19.84 -8.28 -19.60
N ALA A 301 18.76 -8.96 -20.03
CA ALA A 301 18.85 -10.28 -20.65
C ALA A 301 19.59 -10.24 -21.99
N GLU A 302 19.28 -9.27 -22.85
CA GLU A 302 19.96 -9.06 -24.14
C GLU A 302 21.45 -8.79 -23.92
N GLU A 303 21.82 -7.87 -23.05
CA GLU A 303 23.22 -7.53 -22.74
C GLU A 303 24.03 -8.73 -22.24
N ARG A 304 23.40 -9.58 -21.39
CA ARG A 304 24.06 -10.77 -20.83
C ARG A 304 24.07 -11.96 -21.79
N GLY A 305 23.38 -11.87 -22.94
CA GLY A 305 23.19 -13.00 -23.86
C GLY A 305 22.46 -14.18 -23.23
N GLN A 306 21.58 -13.91 -22.25
CA GLN A 306 20.79 -14.88 -21.48
C GLN A 306 19.30 -14.73 -21.79
N SER A 307 18.51 -15.76 -21.46
CA SER A 307 17.06 -15.58 -21.45
C SER A 307 16.63 -14.73 -20.24
N ALA A 308 15.51 -14.02 -20.35
CA ALA A 308 14.96 -13.23 -19.25
C ALA A 308 14.68 -14.08 -17.99
N LEU A 309 14.32 -15.35 -18.18
CA LEU A 309 14.10 -16.28 -17.06
C LEU A 309 15.39 -16.66 -16.33
N GLU A 310 16.48 -16.90 -17.07
CA GLU A 310 17.78 -17.17 -16.46
C GLU A 310 18.28 -15.96 -15.67
N VAL A 311 18.16 -14.74 -16.22
CA VAL A 311 18.50 -13.52 -15.50
C VAL A 311 17.65 -13.40 -14.22
N ALA A 312 16.35 -13.66 -14.30
CA ALA A 312 15.46 -13.59 -13.14
C ALA A 312 15.83 -14.63 -12.07
N ILE A 313 16.17 -15.86 -12.47
CA ILE A 313 16.61 -16.91 -11.55
C ILE A 313 17.93 -16.54 -10.90
N ASP A 314 18.92 -16.08 -11.68
CA ASP A 314 20.21 -15.61 -11.15
C ASP A 314 20.04 -14.50 -10.12
N VAL A 315 19.16 -13.54 -10.38
CA VAL A 315 18.86 -12.46 -9.46
C VAL A 315 18.21 -13.00 -8.17
N ILE A 316 17.29 -13.95 -8.29
CA ILE A 316 16.61 -14.57 -7.14
C ILE A 316 17.61 -15.36 -6.29
N GLU A 317 18.50 -16.14 -6.91
CA GLU A 317 19.53 -16.92 -6.22
C GLU A 317 20.53 -16.04 -5.45
N LYS A 318 20.78 -14.81 -5.92
CA LYS A 318 21.68 -13.84 -5.29
C LYS A 318 21.03 -12.92 -4.25
N GLY A 319 19.77 -13.15 -3.89
CA GLY A 319 19.06 -12.38 -2.85
C GLY A 319 17.83 -11.64 -3.33
N GLY A 320 17.51 -11.74 -4.62
CA GLY A 320 16.29 -11.16 -5.20
C GLY A 320 16.41 -9.68 -5.56
N ALA A 321 15.29 -9.14 -6.01
CA ALA A 321 15.14 -7.74 -6.38
C ALA A 321 13.74 -7.24 -6.07
N SER A 322 13.58 -5.92 -5.91
CA SER A 322 12.30 -5.25 -6.07
C SER A 322 12.15 -4.80 -7.53
N ILE A 323 10.94 -4.86 -8.05
CA ILE A 323 10.64 -4.54 -9.45
C ILE A 323 9.43 -3.61 -9.57
N ILE A 324 9.33 -2.95 -10.73
CA ILE A 324 8.12 -2.31 -11.22
C ILE A 324 7.65 -3.13 -12.43
N SER A 325 6.35 -3.39 -12.52
CA SER A 325 5.73 -4.04 -13.69
C SER A 325 4.73 -3.10 -14.33
N PHE A 326 4.92 -2.79 -15.63
CA PHE A 326 4.01 -1.95 -16.42
C PHE A 326 2.87 -2.80 -16.97
N ASN A 327 1.98 -3.25 -16.09
CA ASN A 327 1.01 -4.30 -16.36
C ASN A 327 -0.43 -3.95 -15.98
N MET A 328 -0.71 -2.66 -15.77
CA MET A 328 -2.07 -2.17 -15.52
C MET A 328 -2.63 -1.50 -16.78
N PHE A 329 -3.96 -1.52 -16.92
CA PHE A 329 -4.68 -0.93 -18.03
C PHE A 329 -5.39 0.35 -17.60
N LYS A 330 -5.31 1.39 -18.43
CA LYS A 330 -5.84 2.73 -18.11
C LYS A 330 -7.33 2.69 -17.80
N ASP A 331 -8.13 2.05 -18.66
CA ASP A 331 -9.58 2.04 -18.52
C ASP A 331 -10.03 1.31 -17.24
N ASP A 332 -9.32 0.25 -16.82
CA ASP A 332 -9.57 -0.43 -15.55
C ASP A 332 -9.26 0.49 -14.36
N LEU A 333 -8.12 1.20 -14.41
CA LEU A 333 -7.75 2.14 -13.37
C LEU A 333 -8.78 3.25 -13.22
N GLU A 334 -9.21 3.84 -14.33
CA GLU A 334 -10.19 4.94 -14.36
C GLU A 334 -11.57 4.46 -13.90
N THR A 335 -12.02 3.27 -14.35
CA THR A 335 -13.28 2.65 -13.94
C THR A 335 -13.35 2.45 -12.42
N LEU A 336 -12.26 2.06 -11.78
CA LEU A 336 -12.17 1.88 -10.32
C LEU A 336 -12.03 3.21 -9.59
N MET A 337 -11.29 4.17 -10.17
CA MET A 337 -11.02 5.49 -9.55
C MET A 337 -12.26 6.33 -9.34
N ILE A 338 -13.22 6.29 -10.28
CA ILE A 338 -14.44 7.09 -10.22
C ILE A 338 -15.45 6.59 -9.18
N GLN A 339 -15.26 5.41 -8.61
CA GLN A 339 -16.23 4.84 -7.69
C GLN A 339 -16.24 5.59 -6.36
N PRO A 340 -17.43 5.90 -5.80
CA PRO A 340 -17.56 6.72 -4.59
C PRO A 340 -17.04 6.03 -3.32
N TRP A 341 -16.78 4.74 -3.40
CA TRP A 341 -16.24 3.90 -2.33
C TRP A 341 -14.73 3.62 -2.48
N THR A 342 -14.07 4.14 -3.53
CA THR A 342 -12.63 3.99 -3.74
C THR A 342 -11.88 5.15 -3.07
N MET A 343 -11.07 4.83 -2.08
CA MET A 343 -10.15 5.76 -1.42
C MET A 343 -8.88 5.95 -2.26
N THR A 344 -8.10 6.96 -1.93
CA THR A 344 -6.76 7.16 -2.50
C THR A 344 -5.72 6.59 -1.54
N SER A 345 -4.76 5.84 -2.09
CA SER A 345 -3.59 5.37 -1.37
C SER A 345 -2.31 5.68 -2.16
N SER A 346 -1.17 5.67 -1.48
CA SER A 346 0.11 5.77 -2.18
C SER A 346 0.65 4.40 -2.57
N ASP A 347 0.45 3.40 -1.72
CA ASP A 347 1.17 2.12 -1.77
C ASP A 347 2.69 2.35 -1.84
N GLY A 348 3.12 3.53 -1.37
CA GLY A 348 4.49 4.04 -1.40
C GLY A 348 5.23 3.80 -0.11
N GLY A 349 6.56 3.72 -0.20
CA GLY A 349 7.45 3.67 0.95
C GLY A 349 8.37 4.88 1.01
N LEU A 350 9.06 5.05 2.13
CA LEU A 350 10.13 6.02 2.28
C LEU A 350 11.46 5.33 2.03
N VAL A 351 12.26 5.88 1.14
CA VAL A 351 13.63 5.42 0.83
C VAL A 351 14.60 6.59 0.99
N PRO A 352 15.85 6.34 1.36
CA PRO A 352 16.85 7.39 1.39
C PRO A 352 16.98 8.08 0.02
N TRP A 353 17.22 9.39 0.05
CA TRP A 353 17.33 10.19 -1.16
C TRP A 353 18.45 9.66 -2.07
N MET A 354 18.16 9.52 -3.37
CA MET A 354 19.06 8.97 -4.39
C MET A 354 19.44 7.49 -4.23
N GLU A 355 18.72 6.71 -3.38
CA GLU A 355 18.91 5.26 -3.31
C GLU A 355 17.91 4.49 -4.19
N GLY A 356 18.42 3.73 -5.16
CA GLY A 356 17.61 2.93 -6.08
C GLY A 356 16.72 3.75 -7.01
N ILE A 357 15.83 3.07 -7.69
CA ILE A 357 14.81 3.69 -8.55
C ILE A 357 13.42 3.36 -7.96
N PRO A 358 13.01 4.04 -6.86
CA PRO A 358 11.71 3.80 -6.26
C PRO A 358 10.57 4.09 -7.24
N HIS A 359 9.43 3.45 -7.02
CA HIS A 359 8.23 3.76 -7.79
C HIS A 359 7.82 5.22 -7.51
N PRO A 360 7.46 6.04 -8.53
CA PRO A 360 7.13 7.46 -8.36
C PRO A 360 5.93 7.69 -7.42
N ARG A 361 5.11 6.67 -7.13
CA ARG A 361 4.02 6.74 -6.16
C ARG A 361 4.48 7.08 -4.74
N SER A 362 5.75 6.83 -4.42
CA SER A 362 6.35 7.25 -3.15
C SER A 362 6.44 8.77 -2.99
N TYR A 363 6.42 9.51 -4.09
CA TYR A 363 6.61 10.96 -4.13
C TYR A 363 5.40 11.74 -4.61
N GLY A 364 4.51 11.15 -5.43
CA GLY A 364 3.53 11.92 -6.17
C GLY A 364 2.10 11.37 -6.25
N ALA A 365 1.73 10.30 -5.53
CA ALA A 365 0.42 9.64 -5.70
C ALA A 365 -0.77 10.59 -5.51
N PHE A 366 -0.77 11.40 -4.46
CA PHE A 366 -1.88 12.30 -4.15
C PHE A 366 -1.94 13.51 -5.08
N PRO A 367 -0.85 14.26 -5.31
CA PRO A 367 -0.81 15.32 -6.30
C PRO A 367 -1.13 14.84 -7.71
N ARG A 368 -0.66 13.66 -8.13
CA ARG A 368 -0.98 13.06 -9.43
C ARG A 368 -2.48 12.89 -9.64
N LYS A 369 -3.21 12.42 -8.63
CA LYS A 369 -4.67 12.27 -8.76
C LYS A 369 -5.33 13.62 -9.01
N ILE A 370 -4.87 14.68 -8.37
CA ILE A 370 -5.37 16.04 -8.59
C ILE A 370 -4.91 16.55 -9.95
N ARG A 371 -3.60 16.53 -10.24
CA ARG A 371 -3.05 17.08 -11.48
C ARG A 371 -3.62 16.36 -12.70
N LYS A 372 -3.39 15.06 -12.77
CA LYS A 372 -3.75 14.29 -13.96
C LYS A 372 -5.25 14.06 -14.09
N TYR A 373 -5.90 13.54 -13.02
CA TYR A 373 -7.28 13.04 -13.15
C TYR A 373 -8.36 14.07 -12.82
N VAL A 374 -8.01 15.16 -12.11
CA VAL A 374 -8.95 16.27 -11.90
C VAL A 374 -8.73 17.37 -12.93
N LEU A 375 -7.49 17.85 -13.10
CA LEU A 375 -7.22 19.02 -13.94
C LEU A 375 -7.05 18.67 -15.42
N ASP A 376 -6.20 17.70 -15.75
CA ASP A 376 -5.85 17.40 -17.14
C ASP A 376 -6.92 16.53 -17.81
N ASP A 377 -7.23 15.36 -17.24
CA ASP A 377 -8.16 14.38 -17.83
C ASP A 377 -9.64 14.70 -17.48
N GLN A 378 -9.91 15.52 -16.45
CA GLN A 378 -11.26 15.87 -15.96
C GLN A 378 -12.14 14.64 -15.65
N LEU A 379 -11.50 13.53 -15.22
CA LEU A 379 -12.17 12.26 -14.94
C LEU A 379 -13.01 12.32 -13.65
N VAL A 380 -12.49 12.99 -12.62
CA VAL A 380 -13.15 13.15 -11.32
C VAL A 380 -13.17 14.62 -10.91
N GLY A 381 -14.22 15.03 -10.20
CA GLY A 381 -14.29 16.39 -9.64
C GLY A 381 -13.34 16.55 -8.45
N LEU A 382 -12.82 17.78 -8.23
CA LEU A 382 -11.92 18.09 -7.13
C LEU A 382 -12.49 17.68 -5.75
N ALA A 383 -13.78 17.97 -5.51
CA ALA A 383 -14.43 17.61 -4.24
C ALA A 383 -14.45 16.09 -4.01
N GLN A 384 -14.67 15.29 -5.07
CA GLN A 384 -14.64 13.83 -4.99
C GLN A 384 -13.21 13.34 -4.74
N ALA A 385 -12.21 13.90 -5.44
CA ALA A 385 -10.80 13.57 -5.22
C ALA A 385 -10.38 13.86 -3.77
N VAL A 386 -10.63 15.06 -3.26
CA VAL A 386 -10.34 15.44 -1.88
C VAL A 386 -11.08 14.55 -0.89
N ARG A 387 -12.38 14.25 -1.12
CA ARG A 387 -13.14 13.34 -0.26
C ARG A 387 -12.49 11.96 -0.20
N SER A 388 -11.99 11.41 -1.32
CA SER A 388 -11.32 10.11 -1.38
C SER A 388 -9.97 10.08 -0.65
N MET A 389 -9.41 11.25 -0.34
CA MET A 389 -8.14 11.44 0.37
C MET A 389 -8.33 11.82 1.84
N THR A 390 -9.55 12.19 2.26
CA THR A 390 -9.80 12.80 3.58
C THR A 390 -11.00 12.17 4.29
N GLY A 391 -12.21 12.66 4.01
CA GLY A 391 -13.44 12.27 4.68
C GLY A 391 -13.82 10.81 4.48
N LEU A 392 -13.60 10.24 3.28
CA LEU A 392 -13.89 8.82 3.04
C LEU A 392 -12.98 7.89 3.86
N PRO A 393 -11.64 7.99 3.81
CA PRO A 393 -10.78 7.20 4.68
C PRO A 393 -11.06 7.42 6.17
N ALA A 394 -11.31 8.66 6.61
CA ALA A 394 -11.68 8.93 8.00
C ALA A 394 -12.97 8.21 8.42
N GLN A 395 -13.98 8.17 7.55
CA GLN A 395 -15.22 7.45 7.76
C GLN A 395 -14.99 5.94 7.80
N VAL A 396 -14.31 5.37 6.79
CA VAL A 396 -14.10 3.94 6.63
C VAL A 396 -13.31 3.36 7.80
N PHE A 397 -12.19 3.99 8.16
CA PHE A 397 -11.35 3.56 9.28
C PHE A 397 -11.84 4.07 10.64
N ARG A 398 -12.94 4.86 10.65
CA ARG A 398 -13.52 5.44 11.88
C ARG A 398 -12.46 6.24 12.66
N ILE A 399 -11.67 7.05 11.92
CA ILE A 399 -10.65 7.93 12.51
C ILE A 399 -11.37 9.11 13.14
N LYS A 400 -11.25 9.23 14.46
CA LYS A 400 -12.00 10.22 15.22
C LYS A 400 -11.40 11.61 15.03
N ASP A 401 -12.26 12.59 14.74
CA ASP A 401 -11.96 14.02 14.67
C ASP A 401 -10.81 14.41 13.71
N ARG A 402 -10.59 13.62 12.62
CA ARG A 402 -9.64 13.91 11.54
C ARG A 402 -10.30 13.70 10.18
N GLY A 403 -9.71 14.28 9.13
CA GLY A 403 -10.23 14.21 7.75
C GLY A 403 -11.41 15.15 7.46
N TRP A 404 -11.69 16.11 8.35
CA TRP A 404 -12.79 17.06 8.27
C TRP A 404 -12.38 18.45 8.75
N LEU A 405 -12.83 19.51 8.05
CA LEU A 405 -12.75 20.89 8.52
C LEU A 405 -13.99 21.21 9.35
N ARG A 406 -13.90 21.03 10.66
CA ARG A 406 -14.97 21.35 11.60
C ARG A 406 -14.41 21.73 12.98
N VAL A 407 -15.18 22.51 13.74
CA VAL A 407 -14.85 22.81 15.12
C VAL A 407 -14.72 21.52 15.93
N GLY A 408 -13.65 21.41 16.74
CA GLY A 408 -13.35 20.24 17.55
C GLY A 408 -12.53 19.15 16.83
N ALA A 409 -12.29 19.27 15.51
CA ALA A 409 -11.38 18.38 14.80
C ALA A 409 -9.91 18.79 15.07
N TYR A 410 -9.02 17.80 14.96
CA TYR A 410 -7.58 18.07 14.96
C TYR A 410 -7.22 18.91 13.74
N ALA A 411 -6.32 19.87 13.92
CA ALA A 411 -5.86 20.77 12.87
C ALA A 411 -4.77 20.07 12.00
N ASP A 412 -5.14 18.99 11.33
CA ASP A 412 -4.41 18.46 10.19
C ASP A 412 -4.99 19.16 8.96
N LEU A 413 -4.27 20.16 8.43
CA LEU A 413 -4.76 21.08 7.41
C LEU A 413 -3.74 21.22 6.28
N LEU A 414 -4.25 21.45 5.09
CA LEU A 414 -3.46 21.79 3.89
C LEU A 414 -3.93 23.12 3.33
N VAL A 415 -2.97 23.93 2.92
CA VAL A 415 -3.19 25.04 2.00
C VAL A 415 -2.35 24.78 0.76
N PHE A 416 -2.95 24.72 -0.41
CA PHE A 416 -2.25 24.44 -1.65
C PHE A 416 -2.72 25.28 -2.82
N ASP A 417 -1.80 25.54 -3.75
CA ASP A 417 -2.07 26.19 -5.02
C ASP A 417 -2.43 25.14 -6.09
N LEU A 418 -3.69 25.09 -6.46
CA LEU A 418 -4.20 24.13 -7.44
C LEU A 418 -3.52 24.29 -8.81
N SER A 419 -3.08 25.49 -9.18
CA SER A 419 -2.40 25.74 -10.46
C SER A 419 -0.97 25.19 -10.49
N ARG A 420 -0.35 25.02 -9.31
CA ARG A 420 1.02 24.53 -9.14
C ARG A 420 1.09 23.07 -8.72
N ILE A 421 -0.06 22.46 -8.38
CA ILE A 421 -0.09 21.04 -7.99
C ILE A 421 0.52 20.16 -9.11
N ASN A 422 1.53 19.38 -8.77
CA ASN A 422 2.28 18.57 -9.72
C ASN A 422 2.98 17.37 -9.07
N ASP A 423 3.20 16.30 -9.87
CA ASP A 423 3.96 15.10 -9.52
C ASP A 423 5.12 14.89 -10.53
N PRO A 424 6.25 15.59 -10.36
CA PRO A 424 7.35 15.55 -11.33
C PRO A 424 8.07 14.18 -11.36
N ALA A 425 7.91 13.36 -10.33
CA ALA A 425 8.54 12.04 -10.22
C ALA A 425 8.15 11.10 -11.36
N THR A 426 9.13 10.48 -12.02
CA THR A 426 8.92 9.52 -13.10
C THR A 426 9.46 8.12 -12.74
N PHE A 427 9.21 7.13 -13.59
CA PHE A 427 9.75 5.77 -13.41
C PHE A 427 11.26 5.66 -13.66
N THR A 428 11.88 6.66 -14.27
CA THR A 428 13.32 6.73 -14.55
C THR A 428 14.05 7.79 -13.74
N ASP A 429 13.31 8.78 -13.23
CA ASP A 429 13.81 9.84 -12.34
C ASP A 429 12.79 10.08 -11.21
N PRO A 430 12.74 9.15 -10.23
CA PRO A 430 11.69 9.16 -9.21
C PRO A 430 11.98 10.08 -8.02
N HIS A 431 13.23 10.46 -7.78
CA HIS A 431 13.62 11.25 -6.61
C HIS A 431 13.30 12.75 -6.80
N GLN A 432 12.01 13.05 -6.99
CA GLN A 432 11.51 14.42 -7.14
C GLN A 432 10.31 14.60 -6.21
N MET A 433 10.36 15.65 -5.38
CA MET A 433 9.25 15.98 -4.47
C MET A 433 8.05 16.51 -5.26
N ALA A 434 6.85 16.20 -4.78
CA ALA A 434 5.64 16.83 -5.29
C ALA A 434 5.64 18.34 -5.03
N GLU A 435 4.90 19.07 -5.84
CA GLU A 435 4.82 20.53 -5.82
C GLU A 435 3.39 20.99 -5.53
N GLY A 436 3.26 22.26 -5.10
CA GLY A 436 1.99 22.95 -4.95
C GLY A 436 1.46 23.04 -3.53
N MET A 437 2.01 22.29 -2.55
CA MET A 437 1.69 22.52 -1.13
C MET A 437 2.34 23.82 -0.65
N VAL A 438 1.56 24.70 -0.04
CA VAL A 438 2.00 25.99 0.54
C VAL A 438 2.17 25.84 2.04
N GLU A 439 1.13 25.36 2.73
CA GLU A 439 1.15 25.08 4.16
C GLU A 439 0.67 23.66 4.42
N VAL A 440 1.36 22.94 5.30
CA VAL A 440 0.95 21.63 5.80
C VAL A 440 1.02 21.66 7.32
N PHE A 441 -0.13 21.51 7.96
CA PHE A 441 -0.23 21.44 9.41
C PHE A 441 -0.52 20.01 9.85
N VAL A 442 0.23 19.54 10.85
CA VAL A 442 0.00 18.28 11.54
C VAL A 442 -0.27 18.57 13.02
N GLY A 443 -1.46 18.26 13.49
CA GLY A 443 -1.86 18.55 14.87
C GLY A 443 -1.76 20.05 15.25
N GLY A 444 -1.96 20.95 14.28
CA GLY A 444 -1.89 22.40 14.46
C GLY A 444 -0.47 22.99 14.38
N GLN A 445 0.55 22.17 14.17
CA GLN A 445 1.92 22.64 13.99
C GLN A 445 2.30 22.60 12.50
N ALA A 446 2.93 23.67 12.00
CA ALA A 446 3.35 23.76 10.62
C ALA A 446 4.53 22.80 10.36
N ALA A 447 4.29 21.73 9.61
CA ALA A 447 5.32 20.83 9.11
C ALA A 447 5.93 21.35 7.79
N MET A 448 5.14 22.08 7.00
CA MET A 448 5.61 22.90 5.88
C MET A 448 5.03 24.32 6.01
N SER A 449 5.78 25.30 5.58
CA SER A 449 5.40 26.71 5.53
C SER A 449 6.02 27.38 4.33
N ASP A 450 5.22 28.14 3.58
CA ASP A 450 5.65 28.81 2.32
C ASP A 450 6.31 27.82 1.33
N GLY A 451 5.86 26.57 1.33
CA GLY A 451 6.38 25.49 0.46
C GLY A 451 7.66 24.81 0.96
N GLU A 452 8.20 25.24 2.11
CA GLU A 452 9.45 24.72 2.68
C GLU A 452 9.19 23.84 3.92
N PHE A 453 10.00 22.79 4.11
CA PHE A 453 9.92 21.94 5.28
C PHE A 453 10.48 22.65 6.51
N THR A 454 9.74 22.62 7.62
CA THR A 454 10.14 23.30 8.86
C THR A 454 11.01 22.43 9.78
N GLY A 455 11.07 21.12 9.53
CA GLY A 455 11.71 20.14 10.41
C GLY A 455 10.86 19.75 11.63
N VAL A 456 9.65 20.29 11.76
CA VAL A 456 8.75 19.98 12.88
C VAL A 456 8.21 18.56 12.73
N LYS A 457 8.35 17.75 13.78
CA LYS A 457 7.86 16.38 13.87
C LYS A 457 6.69 16.32 14.86
N ALA A 458 5.51 16.76 14.41
CA ALA A 458 4.30 16.86 15.23
C ALA A 458 3.37 15.63 15.11
N GLY A 459 3.78 14.62 14.34
CA GLY A 459 3.01 13.41 14.14
C GLY A 459 2.85 12.57 15.42
N GLN A 460 1.77 11.85 15.50
CA GLN A 460 1.40 11.03 16.65
C GLN A 460 0.98 9.63 16.21
N ILE A 461 1.11 8.65 17.10
CA ILE A 461 0.49 7.34 16.91
C ILE A 461 -0.98 7.46 17.31
N ILE A 462 -1.86 7.36 16.32
CA ILE A 462 -3.30 7.39 16.56
C ILE A 462 -3.72 5.98 16.99
N ARG A 463 -4.36 5.90 18.16
CA ARG A 463 -4.88 4.65 18.72
C ARG A 463 -6.38 4.58 18.55
N ARG A 464 -6.88 3.39 18.27
CA ARG A 464 -8.31 3.11 18.33
C ARG A 464 -8.74 3.03 19.80
N ASN A 465 -9.80 3.77 20.16
CA ASN A 465 -10.41 3.77 21.49
C ASN A 465 -11.50 2.70 21.60
#